data_939d7f2e272f750a55ac38c8ff83896d
#
_entry.id   939d7f2e272f750a55ac38c8ff83896d
#
_cell.length_a   1.000
_cell.length_b   1.000
_cell.length_c   1.000
_cell.angle_alpha   90.00
_cell.angle_beta   90.00
_cell.angle_gamma   90.00
#
_symmetry.space_group_name_H-M   'P 1'
#
loop_
_entity.id
_entity.type
_entity.pdbx_description
1 polymer ?
#
loop_
_entity_poly.entity_id
_entity_poly.type
_entity_poly.pdbx_seq_one_letter_code
_entity_poly.pdbx_strand_id
1 'polypeptide(L)'
;IRAYGSLRNNNKITEKLVIAGKKGWLFSEIFDLIKSLDLGNEVILTDYVDESDKPAIYQNAKLFVFPSLYEGFGMPILEAMAAGIPVITSNTSAMPEVAGDAAILVNPLSIEEMSEAMLEVMNNDKLSNELISKGFDRCKKFTWSNSANKLVEIYKKYGGK
;
A
#
# COMPACT_ATOMS: atom_id res chain seq x y z
N ILE A 1 -1.73 11.31 -4.63
CA ILE A 1 -1.43 12.14 -5.81
C ILE A 1 -0.72 13.42 -5.40
N ARG A 2 -1.21 14.22 -4.43
CA ARG A 2 -0.57 15.50 -4.01
C ARG A 2 0.86 15.28 -3.49
N ALA A 3 1.09 14.28 -2.65
CA ALA A 3 2.41 13.93 -2.15
C ALA A 3 3.37 13.53 -3.30
N TYR A 4 2.90 12.68 -4.21
CA TYR A 4 3.65 12.32 -5.40
C TYR A 4 3.98 13.54 -6.28
N GLY A 5 2.98 14.39 -6.54
CA GLY A 5 3.16 15.61 -7.34
C GLY A 5 4.19 16.57 -6.73
N SER A 6 4.20 16.70 -5.40
CA SER A 6 5.21 17.49 -4.70
C SER A 6 6.64 16.98 -4.96
N LEU A 7 6.84 15.66 -4.95
CA LEU A 7 8.15 15.06 -5.23
C LEU A 7 8.54 15.16 -6.70
N ARG A 8 7.59 14.87 -7.60
CA ARG A 8 7.82 14.84 -9.04
C ARG A 8 8.14 16.22 -9.61
N ASN A 9 7.36 17.23 -9.22
CA ASN A 9 7.52 18.61 -9.70
C ASN A 9 8.80 19.28 -9.16
N ASN A 10 9.33 18.76 -8.04
CA ASN A 10 10.63 19.20 -7.51
C ASN A 10 11.80 18.31 -7.98
N ASN A 11 11.60 17.44 -8.98
CA ASN A 11 12.61 16.51 -9.53
C ASN A 11 13.28 15.62 -8.47
N LYS A 12 12.56 15.26 -7.41
CA LYS A 12 13.05 14.37 -6.34
C LYS A 12 12.95 12.90 -6.71
N ILE A 13 12.03 12.55 -7.60
CA ILE A 13 11.77 11.20 -8.08
C ILE A 13 11.53 11.22 -9.59
N THR A 14 11.79 10.10 -10.26
CA THR A 14 11.62 9.92 -11.71
C THR A 14 10.56 8.88 -12.05
N GLU A 15 10.19 8.05 -11.11
CA GLU A 15 9.23 6.98 -11.26
C GLU A 15 7.82 7.53 -11.51
N LYS A 16 7.04 6.78 -12.30
CA LYS A 16 5.64 7.11 -12.55
C LYS A 16 4.74 6.59 -11.42
N LEU A 17 3.64 7.29 -11.18
CA LEU A 17 2.58 6.82 -10.30
C LEU A 17 1.60 5.96 -11.09
N VAL A 18 1.41 4.71 -10.68
CA VAL A 18 0.37 3.84 -11.21
C VAL A 18 -0.76 3.76 -10.18
N ILE A 19 -1.96 4.15 -10.59
CA ILE A 19 -3.18 4.01 -9.78
C ILE A 19 -3.99 2.87 -10.41
N ALA A 20 -3.96 1.73 -9.72
CA ALA A 20 -4.64 0.52 -10.15
C ALA A 20 -6.00 0.38 -9.46
N GLY A 21 -7.05 0.23 -10.23
CA GLY A 21 -8.40 0.03 -9.71
C GLY A 21 -9.49 0.57 -10.62
N LYS A 22 -10.68 0.02 -10.46
CA LYS A 22 -11.86 0.42 -11.23
C LYS A 22 -12.26 1.87 -10.91
N LYS A 23 -12.66 2.61 -11.93
CA LYS A 23 -13.22 3.96 -11.77
C LYS A 23 -14.43 3.92 -10.85
N GLY A 24 -14.30 4.52 -9.67
CA GLY A 24 -15.35 4.64 -8.67
C GLY A 24 -16.09 5.97 -8.72
N TRP A 25 -16.87 6.25 -7.69
CA TRP A 25 -17.53 7.55 -7.49
C TRP A 25 -16.47 8.65 -7.33
N LEU A 26 -16.75 9.87 -7.81
CA LEU A 26 -15.88 11.06 -7.75
C LEU A 26 -14.57 10.91 -8.52
N PHE A 27 -14.50 9.99 -9.48
CA PHE A 27 -13.30 9.75 -10.28
C PHE A 27 -12.88 10.99 -11.10
N SER A 28 -13.82 11.89 -11.45
CA SER A 28 -13.53 13.16 -12.13
C SER A 28 -12.58 14.05 -11.32
N GLU A 29 -12.69 14.08 -10.00
CA GLU A 29 -11.82 14.89 -9.13
C GLU A 29 -10.35 14.44 -9.21
N ILE A 30 -10.11 13.15 -9.47
CA ILE A 30 -8.76 12.60 -9.66
C ILE A 30 -8.15 13.16 -10.95
N PHE A 31 -8.90 13.19 -12.04
CA PHE A 31 -8.42 13.78 -13.30
C PHE A 31 -8.14 15.28 -13.19
N ASP A 32 -9.05 16.01 -12.56
CA ASP A 32 -8.89 17.45 -12.36
C ASP A 32 -7.64 17.75 -11.50
N LEU A 33 -7.41 16.92 -10.47
CA LEU A 33 -6.23 17.04 -9.64
C LEU A 33 -4.94 16.73 -10.41
N ILE A 34 -4.89 15.65 -11.19
CA ILE A 34 -3.75 15.29 -12.03
C ILE A 34 -3.42 16.42 -12.99
N LYS A 35 -4.45 16.99 -13.63
CA LYS A 35 -4.30 18.12 -14.55
C LYS A 35 -3.82 19.39 -13.85
N SER A 36 -4.39 19.71 -12.69
CA SER A 36 -4.03 20.91 -11.93
C SER A 36 -2.59 20.89 -11.40
N LEU A 37 -2.02 19.69 -11.24
CA LEU A 37 -0.65 19.48 -10.80
C LEU A 37 0.34 19.23 -11.97
N ASP A 38 -0.13 19.33 -13.22
CA ASP A 38 0.66 19.06 -14.44
C ASP A 38 1.32 17.66 -14.46
N LEU A 39 0.57 16.66 -14.01
CA LEU A 39 1.04 15.27 -13.87
C LEU A 39 0.49 14.32 -14.97
N GLY A 40 -0.05 14.87 -16.07
CA GLY A 40 -0.76 14.08 -17.08
C GLY A 40 0.03 12.94 -17.70
N ASN A 41 1.35 13.11 -17.88
CA ASN A 41 2.24 12.08 -18.42
C ASN A 41 2.91 11.22 -17.34
N GLU A 42 2.75 11.57 -16.07
CA GLU A 42 3.43 10.96 -14.94
C GLU A 42 2.54 10.02 -14.12
N VAL A 43 1.21 10.13 -14.31
CA VAL A 43 0.22 9.28 -13.63
C VAL A 43 -0.46 8.37 -14.64
N ILE A 44 -0.40 7.08 -14.39
CA ILE A 44 -1.04 6.03 -15.18
C ILE A 44 -2.26 5.53 -14.41
N LEU A 45 -3.44 5.60 -15.02
CA LEU A 45 -4.68 5.05 -14.48
C LEU A 45 -5.00 3.77 -15.25
N THR A 46 -4.94 2.61 -14.59
CA THR A 46 -5.09 1.31 -15.27
C THR A 46 -6.54 0.90 -15.49
N ASP A 47 -7.50 1.52 -14.77
CA ASP A 47 -8.85 0.97 -14.61
C ASP A 47 -8.84 -0.42 -13.93
N TYR A 48 -9.81 -1.29 -14.21
CA TYR A 48 -9.84 -2.64 -13.64
C TYR A 48 -8.61 -3.45 -14.05
N VAL A 49 -8.01 -4.11 -13.07
CA VAL A 49 -6.87 -5.01 -13.26
C VAL A 49 -7.33 -6.44 -12.95
N ASP A 50 -7.11 -7.35 -13.88
CA ASP A 50 -7.40 -8.76 -13.66
C ASP A 50 -6.50 -9.36 -12.58
N GLU A 51 -7.02 -10.32 -11.82
CA GLU A 51 -6.26 -10.98 -10.74
C GLU A 51 -4.95 -11.62 -11.24
N SER A 52 -4.94 -12.11 -12.49
CA SER A 52 -3.75 -12.67 -13.15
C SER A 52 -2.64 -11.65 -13.40
N ASP A 53 -2.99 -10.37 -13.56
CA ASP A 53 -2.06 -9.30 -13.91
C ASP A 53 -1.51 -8.57 -12.69
N LYS A 54 -2.21 -8.63 -11.55
CA LYS A 54 -1.78 -8.00 -10.29
C LYS A 54 -0.35 -8.34 -9.89
N PRO A 55 0.09 -9.63 -9.91
CA PRO A 55 1.46 -9.96 -9.54
C PRO A 55 2.51 -9.23 -10.38
N ALA A 56 2.27 -9.09 -11.68
CA ALA A 56 3.18 -8.38 -12.57
C ALA A 56 3.25 -6.88 -12.25
N ILE A 57 2.12 -6.26 -11.92
CA ILE A 57 2.09 -4.84 -11.50
C ILE A 57 2.86 -4.66 -10.19
N TYR A 58 2.60 -5.50 -9.19
CA TYR A 58 3.33 -5.43 -7.94
C TYR A 58 4.84 -5.60 -8.15
N GLN A 59 5.28 -6.68 -8.81
CA GLN A 59 6.69 -7.01 -8.98
C GLN A 59 7.51 -5.96 -9.76
N ASN A 60 6.86 -5.12 -10.57
CA ASN A 60 7.48 -4.03 -11.27
C ASN A 60 7.39 -2.68 -10.54
N ALA A 61 6.75 -2.63 -9.39
CA ALA A 61 6.70 -1.43 -8.58
C ALA A 61 7.95 -1.30 -7.69
N LYS A 62 8.44 -0.09 -7.53
CA LYS A 62 9.54 0.24 -6.61
C LYS A 62 9.04 0.43 -5.17
N LEU A 63 7.78 0.82 -5.03
CA LEU A 63 7.12 1.13 -3.77
C LEU A 63 5.60 0.93 -3.93
N PHE A 64 4.95 0.37 -2.94
CA PHE A 64 3.49 0.33 -2.84
C PHE A 64 3.00 1.29 -1.77
N VAL A 65 2.03 2.14 -2.12
CA VAL A 65 1.45 3.14 -1.21
C VAL A 65 -0.04 2.90 -1.08
N PHE A 66 -0.50 2.62 0.14
CA PHE A 66 -1.90 2.30 0.45
C PHE A 66 -2.45 3.23 1.56
N PRO A 67 -2.80 4.51 1.23
CA PRO A 67 -3.19 5.52 2.18
C PRO A 67 -4.69 5.51 2.47
N SER A 68 -5.27 4.35 2.72
CA SER A 68 -6.70 4.23 3.01
C SER A 68 -7.06 4.86 4.34
N LEU A 69 -8.19 5.55 4.41
CA LEU A 69 -8.69 6.12 5.66
C LEU A 69 -9.30 5.06 6.57
N TYR A 70 -9.93 4.05 5.96
CA TYR A 70 -10.60 2.98 6.67
C TYR A 70 -10.63 1.70 5.83
N GLU A 71 -10.23 0.60 6.44
CA GLU A 71 -10.32 -0.75 5.88
C GLU A 71 -10.74 -1.74 6.95
N GLY A 72 -11.46 -2.78 6.55
CA GLY A 72 -11.76 -3.91 7.42
C GLY A 72 -10.54 -4.80 7.69
N PHE A 73 -9.59 -4.86 6.73
CA PHE A 73 -8.37 -5.66 6.85
C PHE A 73 -7.18 -5.01 6.11
N GLY A 74 -7.26 -4.82 4.79
CA GLY A 74 -6.15 -4.27 3.99
C GLY A 74 -5.33 -5.35 3.28
N MET A 75 -6.00 -6.31 2.62
CA MET A 75 -5.34 -7.37 1.83
C MET A 75 -4.24 -6.86 0.89
N PRO A 76 -4.40 -5.71 0.19
CA PRO A 76 -3.37 -5.20 -0.71
C PRO A 76 -2.01 -4.98 -0.05
N ILE A 77 -1.96 -4.71 1.26
CA ILE A 77 -0.71 -4.59 2.01
C ILE A 77 0.05 -5.92 2.00
N LEU A 78 -0.63 -7.02 2.29
CA LEU A 78 -0.02 -8.36 2.29
C LEU A 78 0.32 -8.84 0.87
N GLU A 79 -0.47 -8.47 -0.13
CA GLU A 79 -0.19 -8.77 -1.54
C GLU A 79 1.13 -8.11 -1.97
N ALA A 80 1.31 -6.82 -1.65
CA ALA A 80 2.55 -6.09 -1.95
C ALA A 80 3.75 -6.66 -1.18
N MET A 81 3.59 -6.98 0.10
CA MET A 81 4.63 -7.61 0.91
C MET A 81 5.02 -8.98 0.36
N ALA A 82 4.05 -9.80 -0.06
CA ALA A 82 4.30 -11.11 -0.67
C ALA A 82 4.99 -11.00 -2.03
N ALA A 83 4.77 -9.90 -2.76
CA ALA A 83 5.46 -9.60 -4.01
C ALA A 83 6.88 -9.04 -3.80
N GLY A 84 7.31 -8.83 -2.57
CA GLY A 84 8.65 -8.33 -2.23
C GLY A 84 8.83 -6.84 -2.47
N ILE A 85 7.81 -6.03 -2.19
CA ILE A 85 7.85 -4.59 -2.38
C ILE A 85 7.74 -3.88 -1.03
N PRO A 86 8.50 -2.82 -0.77
CA PRO A 86 8.32 -2.01 0.43
C PRO A 86 6.96 -1.33 0.41
N VAL A 87 6.36 -1.19 1.59
CA VAL A 87 5.00 -0.69 1.75
C VAL A 87 4.98 0.57 2.62
N ILE A 88 4.22 1.56 2.18
CA ILE A 88 3.76 2.68 3.01
C ILE A 88 2.24 2.56 3.13
N THR A 89 1.73 2.64 4.34
CA THR A 89 0.29 2.58 4.58
C THR A 89 -0.15 3.52 5.70
N SER A 90 -1.45 3.62 5.93
CA SER A 90 -2.00 4.51 6.95
C SER A 90 -1.72 4.01 8.36
N ASN A 91 -1.59 4.94 9.29
CA ASN A 91 -1.49 4.67 10.73
C ASN A 91 -2.87 4.52 11.41
N THR A 92 -3.93 4.30 10.64
CA THR A 92 -5.33 4.24 11.11
C THR A 92 -5.98 2.90 10.78
N SER A 93 -7.14 2.61 11.42
CA SER A 93 -7.98 1.45 11.18
C SER A 93 -7.21 0.11 11.32
N ALA A 94 -7.38 -0.84 10.41
CA ALA A 94 -6.73 -2.15 10.45
C ALA A 94 -5.28 -2.15 9.95
N MET A 95 -4.83 -1.10 9.25
CA MET A 95 -3.53 -1.07 8.60
C MET A 95 -2.35 -1.27 9.55
N PRO A 96 -2.27 -0.63 10.74
CA PRO A 96 -1.18 -0.86 11.67
C PRO A 96 -1.11 -2.31 12.18
N GLU A 97 -2.29 -2.94 12.40
CA GLU A 97 -2.34 -4.35 12.81
C GLU A 97 -1.87 -5.27 11.69
N VAL A 98 -2.26 -5.02 10.45
CA VAL A 98 -1.87 -5.85 9.30
C VAL A 98 -0.40 -5.63 8.94
N ALA A 99 0.06 -4.39 8.90
CA ALA A 99 1.42 -4.06 8.50
C ALA A 99 2.47 -4.42 9.58
N GLY A 100 2.15 -4.22 10.85
CA GLY A 100 3.11 -4.35 11.94
C GLY A 100 4.30 -3.41 11.75
N ASP A 101 5.51 -3.95 11.87
CA ASP A 101 6.78 -3.24 11.66
C ASP A 101 7.36 -3.43 10.24
N ALA A 102 6.55 -3.99 9.32
CA ALA A 102 6.96 -4.30 7.95
C ALA A 102 6.56 -3.23 6.93
N ALA A 103 6.04 -2.09 7.37
CA ALA A 103 5.69 -0.95 6.53
C ALA A 103 5.98 0.37 7.26
N ILE A 104 6.12 1.45 6.51
CA ILE A 104 6.08 2.80 7.10
C ILE A 104 4.62 3.19 7.28
N LEU A 105 4.28 3.60 8.51
CA LEU A 105 2.95 4.06 8.86
C LEU A 105 2.92 5.59 8.86
N VAL A 106 1.97 6.18 8.12
CA VAL A 106 1.82 7.63 7.98
C VAL A 106 0.39 8.06 8.25
N ASN A 107 0.19 9.31 8.61
CA ASN A 107 -1.12 9.91 8.61
C ASN A 107 -1.63 10.07 7.16
N PRO A 108 -2.71 9.39 6.76
CA PRO A 108 -3.21 9.42 5.38
C PRO A 108 -3.67 10.80 4.90
N LEU A 109 -3.88 11.74 5.83
CA LEU A 109 -4.26 13.13 5.53
C LEU A 109 -3.04 14.06 5.46
N SER A 110 -1.84 13.62 5.87
CA SER A 110 -0.62 14.41 5.81
C SER A 110 0.10 14.19 4.48
N ILE A 111 0.05 15.21 3.62
CA ILE A 111 0.80 15.21 2.36
C ILE A 111 2.31 15.17 2.65
N GLU A 112 2.74 15.86 3.70
CA GLU A 112 4.14 16.00 4.10
C GLU A 112 4.70 14.65 4.56
N GLU A 113 4.10 14.00 5.58
CA GLU A 113 4.53 12.66 6.03
C GLU A 113 4.56 11.64 4.88
N MET A 114 3.55 11.68 4.01
CA MET A 114 3.47 10.78 2.86
C MET A 114 4.62 11.01 1.87
N SER A 115 4.93 12.28 1.55
CA SER A 115 6.01 12.60 0.61
C SER A 115 7.38 12.29 1.21
N GLU A 116 7.60 12.57 2.48
CA GLU A 116 8.85 12.24 3.18
C GLU A 116 9.07 10.72 3.22
N ALA A 117 8.05 9.95 3.62
CA ALA A 117 8.13 8.49 3.63
C ALA A 117 8.41 7.91 2.22
N MET A 118 7.74 8.41 1.19
CA MET A 118 8.01 7.99 -0.19
C MET A 118 9.45 8.27 -0.58
N LEU A 119 9.95 9.48 -0.32
CA LEU A 119 11.31 9.88 -0.65
C LEU A 119 12.35 9.06 0.11
N GLU A 120 12.12 8.80 1.38
CA GLU A 120 13.01 8.01 2.22
C GLU A 120 13.15 6.57 1.71
N VAL A 121 12.03 5.88 1.46
CA VAL A 121 12.06 4.50 0.95
C VAL A 121 12.70 4.43 -0.43
N MET A 122 12.41 5.37 -1.32
CA MET A 122 12.90 5.35 -2.70
C MET A 122 14.40 5.64 -2.81
N ASN A 123 15.00 6.35 -1.85
CA ASN A 123 16.41 6.73 -1.84
C ASN A 123 17.26 5.95 -0.83
N ASN A 124 16.67 5.03 -0.06
CA ASN A 124 17.36 4.26 0.96
C ASN A 124 17.17 2.76 0.72
N ASP A 125 18.06 2.18 -0.09
CA ASP A 125 18.01 0.75 -0.43
C ASP A 125 18.10 -0.16 0.81
N LYS A 126 18.81 0.27 1.86
CA LYS A 126 18.90 -0.49 3.10
C LYS A 126 17.55 -0.58 3.80
N LEU A 127 16.84 0.55 3.93
CA LEU A 127 15.51 0.60 4.52
C LEU A 127 14.51 -0.20 3.66
N SER A 128 14.55 -0.02 2.34
CA SER A 128 13.71 -0.76 1.41
C SER A 128 13.88 -2.28 1.58
N ASN A 129 15.11 -2.77 1.59
CA ASN A 129 15.42 -4.19 1.77
C ASN A 129 15.01 -4.70 3.17
N GLU A 130 15.14 -3.89 4.20
CA GLU A 130 14.67 -4.23 5.56
C GLU A 130 13.15 -4.41 5.59
N LEU A 131 12.40 -3.46 5.00
CA LEU A 131 10.94 -3.53 4.92
C LEU A 131 10.48 -4.75 4.11
N ILE A 132 11.13 -5.05 2.99
CA ILE A 132 10.84 -6.25 2.18
C ILE A 132 11.05 -7.52 3.00
N SER A 133 12.18 -7.65 3.70
CA SER A 133 12.47 -8.82 4.54
C SER A 133 11.42 -9.01 5.62
N LYS A 134 11.09 -7.94 6.34
CA LYS A 134 10.02 -7.95 7.36
C LYS A 134 8.66 -8.28 6.74
N GLY A 135 8.38 -7.78 5.52
CA GLY A 135 7.15 -8.05 4.78
C GLY A 135 6.94 -9.54 4.51
N PHE A 136 7.96 -10.24 4.03
CA PHE A 136 7.91 -11.69 3.84
C PHE A 136 7.62 -12.44 5.15
N ASP A 137 8.24 -12.04 6.26
CA ASP A 137 7.99 -12.66 7.57
C ASP A 137 6.59 -12.30 8.10
N ARG A 138 6.11 -11.11 7.79
CA ARG A 138 4.75 -10.68 8.15
C ARG A 138 3.68 -11.53 7.46
N CYS A 139 3.82 -11.79 6.17
CA CYS A 139 2.89 -12.61 5.39
C CYS A 139 2.72 -14.01 5.96
N LYS A 140 3.77 -14.63 6.52
CA LYS A 140 3.72 -15.95 7.15
C LYS A 140 2.74 -16.04 8.33
N LYS A 141 2.42 -14.91 8.97
CA LYS A 141 1.47 -14.85 10.09
C LYS A 141 0.01 -14.89 9.64
N PHE A 142 -0.27 -14.50 8.40
CA PHE A 142 -1.62 -14.41 7.83
C PHE A 142 -1.90 -15.56 6.88
N THR A 143 -2.13 -16.73 7.43
CA THR A 143 -2.50 -17.94 6.67
C THR A 143 -3.89 -18.40 7.04
N TRP A 144 -4.58 -19.06 6.11
CA TRP A 144 -5.86 -19.68 6.39
C TRP A 144 -5.81 -20.66 7.56
N SER A 145 -4.70 -21.43 7.67
CA SER A 145 -4.48 -22.34 8.78
C SER A 145 -4.43 -21.61 10.13
N ASN A 146 -3.71 -20.50 10.22
CA ASN A 146 -3.63 -19.71 11.43
C ASN A 146 -5.00 -19.12 11.80
N SER A 147 -5.75 -18.64 10.82
CA SER A 147 -7.10 -18.11 11.03
C SER A 147 -8.07 -19.20 11.52
N ALA A 148 -8.04 -20.38 10.89
CA ALA A 148 -8.86 -21.51 11.30
C ALA A 148 -8.52 -21.99 12.71
N ASN A 149 -7.24 -22.10 13.06
CA ASN A 149 -6.81 -22.48 14.39
C ASN A 149 -7.30 -21.51 15.46
N LYS A 150 -7.16 -20.20 15.24
CA LYS A 150 -7.70 -19.18 16.15
C LYS A 150 -9.20 -19.29 16.32
N LEU A 151 -9.93 -19.54 15.24
CA LEU A 151 -11.38 -19.72 15.29
C LEU A 151 -11.77 -20.95 16.11
N VAL A 152 -11.06 -22.08 15.93
CA VAL A 152 -11.25 -23.31 16.72
C VAL A 152 -10.97 -23.06 18.21
N GLU A 153 -9.93 -22.31 18.56
CA GLU A 153 -9.64 -21.93 19.95
C GLU A 153 -10.78 -21.12 20.56
N ILE A 154 -11.34 -20.16 19.82
CA ILE A 154 -12.48 -19.36 20.25
C ILE A 154 -13.70 -20.27 20.49
N TYR A 155 -13.99 -21.18 19.56
CA TYR A 155 -15.10 -22.12 19.72
C TYR A 155 -14.91 -23.04 20.93
N LYS A 156 -13.70 -23.55 21.17
CA LYS A 156 -13.40 -24.35 22.37
C LYS A 156 -13.59 -23.55 23.64
N LYS A 157 -13.23 -22.27 23.65
CA LYS A 157 -13.32 -21.41 24.82
C LYS A 157 -14.75 -21.00 25.16
N TYR A 158 -15.58 -20.76 24.15
CA TYR A 158 -16.93 -20.18 24.34
C TYR A 158 -18.06 -21.10 23.88
N GLY A 159 -17.81 -22.11 23.09
CA GLY A 159 -18.80 -23.04 22.53
C GLY A 159 -19.05 -24.31 23.34
N GLY A 160 -18.38 -24.48 24.45
CA GLY A 160 -18.53 -25.63 25.33
C GLY A 160 -19.65 -25.42 26.37
N LYS A 161 -20.90 -25.64 25.95
CA LYS A 161 -22.01 -26.07 26.83
C LYS A 161 -22.63 -27.27 26.20
#